data_e51fac22969cdd4f0e3653aabb863872
#
_entry.id   e51fac22969cdd4f0e3653aabb863872
#
_cell.length_a   1.000
_cell.length_b   1.000
_cell.length_c   1.000
_cell.angle_alpha   90.00
_cell.angle_beta   90.00
_cell.angle_gamma   90.00
#
_symmetry.space_group_name_H-M   'P 1'
#
loop_
_entity.id
_entity.type
_entity.pdbx_description
1 polymer ?
#
loop_
_entity_poly.entity_id
_entity_poly.type
_entity_poly.pdbx_seq_one_letter_code
_entity_poly.pdbx_strand_id
1 'polypeptide(L)'
;MAQIDLSKYGITGTTEIVYNPSFEMLYEEETKPNLEGFEKGQVTELGAVNVMTGIYTGRSPKDKYIVMDANSKDTVWWTSDEYKNDNHPMTEDTWAIVKKLAQDELSNKRLFVVDAFCGANKDTRMNIRFIVEVAWQAHFVKNMFIQPSEEDLKDFEPDFIVYNASKAKVENYKELGLNSETCVAFNISSKEQVIINTWYGGEMKKGMFSMMNYYLPLKGIASMHCSANTDMNGENTAIFFGLSGTGKTTLSTDPKRLLIGDDEHGWDDNGVFNFEGGCYAKVINLDKDSEPDIYNAIKRDALLENVTVDANGKIDFDDGSTTENTRVSYPITHINNIVRPVSSAPAAKSVIFLSADAFGVLPPVSVLTPEQTQYYFLSGFTAKLAGTERGITEPTPTFSACFGQAFLELHPTKYGEELVKKMEASGAKAYLVNTGWNGTGKRISIKDTRGIIDAILSGDIDKASTKKIPYFNFEVPTELPGVDTNILDPRNTYADASEWETKAKDLAGRFVKNFNKYTGNDAGKALVAAGPQV
;
A
#
# COMPACT_ATOMS: atom_id res chain seq x y z
N MET A 1 -2.22 -1.68 35.66
CA MET A 1 -2.60 -0.82 34.52
C MET A 1 -3.88 -0.09 34.89
N ALA A 2 -3.98 1.20 34.58
CA ALA A 2 -5.24 1.92 34.76
C ALA A 2 -6.29 1.29 33.84
N GLN A 3 -7.50 1.07 34.37
CA GLN A 3 -8.60 0.53 33.59
C GLN A 3 -8.97 1.54 32.50
N ILE A 4 -9.03 1.09 31.24
CA ILE A 4 -9.44 1.96 30.13
C ILE A 4 -10.90 2.30 30.29
N ASP A 5 -11.19 3.60 30.30
CA ASP A 5 -12.57 4.12 30.35
C ASP A 5 -13.02 4.45 28.91
N LEU A 6 -13.89 3.60 28.34
CA LEU A 6 -14.45 3.81 27.01
C LEU A 6 -15.60 4.82 26.98
N SER A 7 -16.12 5.21 28.13
CA SER A 7 -17.22 6.20 28.19
C SER A 7 -16.82 7.55 27.61
N LYS A 8 -15.56 7.92 27.74
CA LYS A 8 -15.00 9.13 27.12
C LYS A 8 -15.03 9.12 25.58
N TYR A 9 -15.18 7.95 24.98
CA TYR A 9 -15.38 7.76 23.55
C TYR A 9 -16.85 7.54 23.17
N GLY A 10 -17.78 7.78 24.10
CA GLY A 10 -19.20 7.58 23.87
C GLY A 10 -19.66 6.11 23.84
N ILE A 11 -18.82 5.19 24.32
CA ILE A 11 -19.11 3.75 24.41
C ILE A 11 -19.42 3.43 25.87
N THR A 12 -20.64 2.97 26.14
CA THR A 12 -21.15 2.75 27.52
C THR A 12 -21.56 1.30 27.73
N GLY A 13 -21.63 0.89 29.00
CA GLY A 13 -22.08 -0.45 29.36
C GLY A 13 -21.17 -1.58 28.93
N THR A 14 -19.89 -1.30 28.70
CA THR A 14 -18.89 -2.33 28.36
C THR A 14 -18.80 -3.38 29.45
N THR A 15 -19.02 -4.65 29.11
CA THR A 15 -19.02 -5.76 30.06
C THR A 15 -17.62 -6.27 30.38
N GLU A 16 -16.73 -6.23 29.45
CA GLU A 16 -15.32 -6.60 29.59
C GLU A 16 -14.49 -5.96 28.49
N ILE A 17 -13.25 -5.57 28.79
CA ILE A 17 -12.26 -5.12 27.82
C ILE A 17 -11.12 -6.12 27.80
N VAL A 18 -10.88 -6.75 26.64
CA VAL A 18 -9.67 -7.54 26.38
C VAL A 18 -8.64 -6.58 25.78
N TYR A 19 -7.71 -6.15 26.62
CA TYR A 19 -6.75 -5.11 26.28
C TYR A 19 -5.41 -5.69 25.83
N ASN A 20 -4.95 -5.28 24.64
CA ASN A 20 -3.70 -5.72 24.02
C ASN A 20 -3.44 -7.23 24.21
N PRO A 21 -4.36 -8.09 23.76
CA PRO A 21 -4.25 -9.53 23.96
C PRO A 21 -2.98 -10.09 23.30
N SER A 22 -2.41 -11.12 23.93
CA SER A 22 -1.32 -11.88 23.36
C SER A 22 -1.79 -12.67 22.12
N PHE A 23 -0.86 -13.12 21.29
CA PHE A 23 -1.20 -14.01 20.18
C PHE A 23 -1.88 -15.31 20.64
N GLU A 24 -1.46 -15.86 21.78
CA GLU A 24 -2.10 -17.03 22.37
C GLU A 24 -3.56 -16.77 22.75
N MET A 25 -3.82 -15.65 23.43
CA MET A 25 -5.20 -15.26 23.78
C MET A 25 -6.05 -15.04 22.54
N LEU A 26 -5.52 -14.38 21.49
CA LEU A 26 -6.23 -14.17 20.24
C LEU A 26 -6.55 -15.49 19.53
N TYR A 27 -5.57 -16.40 19.47
CA TYR A 27 -5.79 -17.73 18.93
C TYR A 27 -6.94 -18.47 19.65
N GLU A 28 -6.94 -18.46 20.97
CA GLU A 28 -8.03 -19.06 21.77
C GLU A 28 -9.37 -18.37 21.51
N GLU A 29 -9.40 -17.05 21.48
CA GLU A 29 -10.62 -16.26 21.26
C GLU A 29 -11.23 -16.48 19.87
N GLU A 30 -10.44 -16.48 18.82
CA GLU A 30 -10.92 -16.58 17.42
C GLU A 30 -11.24 -18.01 16.98
N THR A 31 -10.84 -19.01 17.77
CA THR A 31 -11.10 -20.43 17.48
C THR A 31 -12.07 -21.09 18.47
N LYS A 32 -12.73 -20.34 19.33
CA LYS A 32 -13.73 -20.86 20.28
C LYS A 32 -14.82 -21.65 19.55
N PRO A 33 -15.20 -22.86 20.07
CA PRO A 33 -16.17 -23.72 19.40
C PRO A 33 -17.58 -23.12 19.24
N ASN A 34 -17.93 -22.16 20.09
CA ASN A 34 -19.25 -21.51 20.11
C ASN A 34 -19.35 -20.29 19.21
N LEU A 35 -18.28 -19.92 18.51
CA LEU A 35 -18.35 -18.83 17.54
C LEU A 35 -19.10 -19.27 16.28
N GLU A 36 -19.86 -18.34 15.72
CA GLU A 36 -20.67 -18.55 14.52
C GLU A 36 -20.34 -17.50 13.44
N GLY A 37 -20.68 -17.83 12.19
CA GLY A 37 -20.54 -16.92 11.07
C GLY A 37 -19.11 -16.44 10.86
N PHE A 38 -18.97 -15.16 10.58
CA PHE A 38 -17.69 -14.54 10.25
C PHE A 38 -16.77 -14.29 11.44
N GLU A 39 -17.23 -14.50 12.66
CA GLU A 39 -16.37 -14.45 13.85
C GLU A 39 -15.49 -15.68 14.00
N LYS A 40 -15.91 -16.80 13.39
CA LYS A 40 -15.27 -18.10 13.55
C LYS A 40 -14.01 -18.23 12.71
N GLY A 41 -12.88 -18.42 13.39
CA GLY A 41 -11.63 -18.81 12.76
C GLY A 41 -11.50 -20.33 12.64
N GLN A 42 -10.86 -20.79 11.56
CA GLN A 42 -10.54 -22.18 11.33
C GLN A 42 -9.03 -22.37 11.34
N VAL A 43 -8.54 -23.30 12.16
CA VAL A 43 -7.13 -23.67 12.20
C VAL A 43 -6.76 -24.44 10.94
N THR A 44 -5.67 -24.06 10.29
CA THR A 44 -5.18 -24.70 9.07
C THR A 44 -4.02 -25.66 9.35
N GLU A 45 -3.71 -26.49 8.35
CA GLU A 45 -2.57 -27.44 8.39
C GLU A 45 -1.21 -26.76 8.62
N LEU A 46 -1.09 -25.47 8.27
CA LEU A 46 0.14 -24.68 8.48
C LEU A 46 0.19 -24.01 9.86
N GLY A 47 -0.86 -24.13 10.67
CA GLY A 47 -0.96 -23.54 12.00
C GLY A 47 -1.56 -22.12 12.03
N ALA A 48 -1.62 -21.44 10.91
CA ALA A 48 -2.33 -20.17 10.77
C ALA A 48 -3.85 -20.37 10.86
N VAL A 49 -4.55 -19.38 11.39
CA VAL A 49 -6.02 -19.36 11.41
C VAL A 49 -6.52 -18.68 10.13
N ASN A 50 -7.56 -19.26 9.51
CA ASN A 50 -8.27 -18.64 8.40
C ASN A 50 -9.62 -18.10 8.84
N VAL A 51 -9.95 -16.90 8.39
CA VAL A 51 -11.25 -16.24 8.65
C VAL A 51 -11.90 -15.82 7.34
N MET A 52 -13.22 -15.67 7.38
CA MET A 52 -14.00 -15.15 6.26
C MET A 52 -14.44 -13.72 6.60
N THR A 53 -14.28 -12.80 5.66
CA THR A 53 -14.57 -11.37 5.90
C THR A 53 -15.96 -10.94 5.42
N GLY A 54 -16.82 -11.89 5.08
CA GLY A 54 -18.19 -11.63 4.65
C GLY A 54 -18.30 -11.16 3.21
N ILE A 55 -19.25 -10.27 2.96
CA ILE A 55 -19.51 -9.76 1.60
C ILE A 55 -18.38 -8.87 1.06
N TYR A 56 -17.60 -8.27 1.94
CA TYR A 56 -16.44 -7.45 1.56
C TYR A 56 -15.15 -8.25 1.70
N THR A 57 -14.60 -8.65 0.57
CA THR A 57 -13.30 -9.35 0.49
C THR A 57 -12.16 -8.42 0.08
N GLY A 58 -12.42 -7.13 0.09
CA GLY A 58 -11.51 -6.04 -0.20
C GLY A 58 -12.05 -4.73 0.36
N ARG A 59 -11.28 -3.66 0.21
CA ARG A 59 -11.74 -2.32 0.59
C ARG A 59 -12.92 -1.87 -0.26
N SER A 60 -13.70 -0.94 0.28
CA SER A 60 -14.83 -0.31 -0.41
C SER A 60 -14.56 1.19 -0.66
N PRO A 61 -13.82 1.54 -1.72
CA PRO A 61 -13.47 2.93 -2.01
C PRO A 61 -14.67 3.86 -2.21
N LYS A 62 -15.78 3.31 -2.71
CA LYS A 62 -17.03 4.05 -2.91
C LYS A 62 -17.70 4.48 -1.61
N ASP A 63 -17.38 3.82 -0.51
CA ASP A 63 -17.94 4.05 0.81
C ASP A 63 -16.96 4.77 1.75
N LYS A 64 -15.83 5.27 1.21
CA LYS A 64 -14.87 6.10 1.91
C LYS A 64 -15.31 7.55 1.92
N TYR A 65 -15.30 8.17 3.11
CA TYR A 65 -15.66 9.57 3.33
C TYR A 65 -14.66 10.27 4.22
N ILE A 66 -14.49 11.57 3.99
CA ILE A 66 -13.71 12.46 4.85
C ILE A 66 -14.62 13.62 5.26
N VAL A 67 -14.65 13.94 6.53
CA VAL A 67 -15.44 15.07 7.04
C VAL A 67 -14.89 16.36 6.46
N MET A 68 -15.77 17.12 5.81
CA MET A 68 -15.44 18.43 5.29
C MET A 68 -15.77 19.48 6.36
N ASP A 69 -14.75 20.01 7.00
CA ASP A 69 -14.83 21.05 8.01
C ASP A 69 -13.91 22.23 7.67
N ALA A 70 -13.79 23.18 8.58
CA ALA A 70 -12.98 24.37 8.38
C ALA A 70 -11.49 24.07 8.12
N ASN A 71 -10.97 22.95 8.64
CA ASN A 71 -9.58 22.57 8.47
C ASN A 71 -9.34 21.74 7.19
N SER A 72 -10.24 20.80 6.89
CA SER A 72 -10.06 19.87 5.78
C SER A 72 -10.49 20.41 4.43
N LYS A 73 -11.44 21.35 4.37
CA LYS A 73 -12.03 21.85 3.13
C LYS A 73 -11.02 22.40 2.12
N ASP A 74 -9.97 23.06 2.61
CA ASP A 74 -8.96 23.71 1.78
C ASP A 74 -7.67 22.88 1.61
N THR A 75 -7.55 21.76 2.29
CA THR A 75 -6.33 20.91 2.28
C THR A 75 -6.52 19.57 1.58
N VAL A 76 -7.67 18.96 1.71
CA VAL A 76 -7.96 17.66 1.11
C VAL A 76 -8.15 17.77 -0.40
N TRP A 77 -7.60 16.82 -1.13
CA TRP A 77 -7.82 16.66 -2.56
C TRP A 77 -9.17 15.96 -2.80
N TRP A 78 -10.24 16.74 -2.83
CA TRP A 78 -11.60 16.23 -2.96
C TRP A 78 -11.90 15.67 -4.35
N THR A 79 -12.74 14.64 -4.39
CA THR A 79 -13.31 14.17 -5.67
C THR A 79 -14.14 15.27 -6.31
N SER A 80 -14.06 15.36 -7.64
CA SER A 80 -14.83 16.33 -8.43
C SER A 80 -15.29 15.69 -9.75
N ASP A 81 -16.13 16.39 -10.50
CA ASP A 81 -16.54 15.91 -11.82
C ASP A 81 -15.37 15.89 -12.82
N GLU A 82 -14.43 16.81 -12.65
CA GLU A 82 -13.23 16.89 -13.47
C GLU A 82 -12.21 15.81 -13.10
N TYR A 83 -12.03 15.53 -11.79
CA TYR A 83 -11.02 14.61 -11.28
C TYR A 83 -11.63 13.66 -10.25
N LYS A 84 -11.95 12.44 -10.69
CA LYS A 84 -12.49 11.41 -9.80
C LYS A 84 -11.38 10.83 -8.91
N ASN A 85 -11.65 10.78 -7.61
CA ASN A 85 -10.86 10.07 -6.62
C ASN A 85 -11.77 9.54 -5.50
N ASP A 86 -11.20 8.92 -4.46
CA ASP A 86 -11.97 8.29 -3.40
C ASP A 86 -12.21 9.20 -2.18
N ASN A 87 -11.83 10.48 -2.25
CA ASN A 87 -12.00 11.42 -1.16
C ASN A 87 -13.38 12.09 -1.25
N HIS A 88 -14.42 11.34 -0.84
CA HIS A 88 -15.80 11.84 -0.84
C HIS A 88 -16.05 12.70 0.40
N PRO A 89 -16.61 13.90 0.25
CA PRO A 89 -16.91 14.76 1.39
C PRO A 89 -18.09 14.21 2.21
N MET A 90 -18.00 14.38 3.53
CA MET A 90 -19.07 14.11 4.48
C MET A 90 -19.32 15.35 5.32
N THR A 91 -20.58 15.70 5.57
CA THR A 91 -20.92 16.81 6.47
C THR A 91 -20.63 16.46 7.92
N GLU A 92 -20.41 17.47 8.75
CA GLU A 92 -20.24 17.27 10.20
C GLU A 92 -21.49 16.65 10.84
N ASP A 93 -22.69 16.99 10.37
CA ASP A 93 -23.94 16.43 10.84
C ASP A 93 -24.04 14.92 10.54
N THR A 94 -23.70 14.51 9.31
CA THR A 94 -23.69 13.10 8.94
C THR A 94 -22.62 12.33 9.73
N TRP A 95 -21.44 12.93 9.93
CA TRP A 95 -20.40 12.35 10.77
C TRP A 95 -20.90 12.06 12.19
N ALA A 96 -21.60 13.02 12.82
CA ALA A 96 -22.17 12.83 14.16
C ALA A 96 -23.13 11.64 14.22
N ILE A 97 -23.93 11.44 13.17
CA ILE A 97 -24.88 10.32 13.06
C ILE A 97 -24.16 8.98 12.93
N VAL A 98 -23.21 8.86 12.00
CA VAL A 98 -22.49 7.58 11.78
C VAL A 98 -21.56 7.24 12.94
N LYS A 99 -20.96 8.23 13.59
CA LYS A 99 -20.19 8.04 14.80
C LYS A 99 -21.06 7.51 15.94
N LYS A 100 -22.23 8.11 16.14
CA LYS A 100 -23.19 7.66 17.16
C LYS A 100 -23.64 6.22 16.92
N LEU A 101 -23.90 5.86 15.66
CA LEU A 101 -24.26 4.50 15.28
C LEU A 101 -23.16 3.51 15.65
N ALA A 102 -21.91 3.84 15.38
CA ALA A 102 -20.77 3.01 15.77
C ALA A 102 -20.60 2.91 17.28
N GLN A 103 -20.75 4.01 18.01
CA GLN A 103 -20.72 4.02 19.49
C GLN A 103 -21.82 3.16 20.09
N ASP A 104 -23.03 3.20 19.55
CA ASP A 104 -24.17 2.39 20.02
C ASP A 104 -23.93 0.91 19.74
N GLU A 105 -23.41 0.55 18.56
CA GLU A 105 -23.05 -0.84 18.25
C GLU A 105 -22.00 -1.38 19.21
N LEU A 106 -21.00 -0.60 19.54
CA LEU A 106 -19.89 -0.99 20.42
C LEU A 106 -20.25 -0.94 21.92
N SER A 107 -21.43 -0.44 22.28
CA SER A 107 -21.89 -0.35 23.67
C SER A 107 -22.54 -1.65 24.16
N ASN A 108 -22.56 -1.86 25.45
CA ASN A 108 -23.23 -2.97 26.16
C ASN A 108 -22.73 -4.36 25.75
N LYS A 109 -21.44 -4.48 25.46
CA LYS A 109 -20.84 -5.75 25.08
C LYS A 109 -19.38 -5.85 25.52
N ARG A 110 -18.80 -7.02 25.31
CA ARG A 110 -17.37 -7.31 25.44
C ARG A 110 -16.64 -6.78 24.20
N LEU A 111 -15.51 -6.13 24.41
CA LEU A 111 -14.72 -5.52 23.34
C LEU A 111 -13.25 -5.89 23.44
N PHE A 112 -12.57 -5.85 22.30
CA PHE A 112 -11.12 -5.89 22.20
C PHE A 112 -10.60 -4.48 21.94
N VAL A 113 -9.63 -4.06 22.73
CA VAL A 113 -8.96 -2.76 22.56
C VAL A 113 -7.49 -3.01 22.33
N VAL A 114 -6.98 -2.57 21.19
CA VAL A 114 -5.57 -2.70 20.83
C VAL A 114 -4.98 -1.31 20.67
N ASP A 115 -3.97 -1.01 21.50
CA ASP A 115 -3.14 0.18 21.38
C ASP A 115 -1.88 -0.18 20.60
N ALA A 116 -1.60 0.55 19.55
CA ALA A 116 -0.50 0.27 18.64
C ALA A 116 0.08 1.55 18.03
N PHE A 117 1.22 1.43 17.37
CA PHE A 117 1.85 2.53 16.65
C PHE A 117 1.73 2.34 15.14
N CYS A 118 1.52 3.43 14.42
CA CYS A 118 1.73 3.54 12.99
C CYS A 118 2.97 4.41 12.76
N GLY A 119 4.05 3.79 12.28
CA GLY A 119 5.35 4.42 12.08
C GLY A 119 6.43 3.97 13.06
N ALA A 120 7.57 3.52 12.52
CA ALA A 120 8.71 3.06 13.31
C ALA A 120 9.52 4.21 13.92
N ASN A 121 9.39 5.45 13.40
CA ASN A 121 10.07 6.61 13.95
C ASN A 121 9.28 7.14 15.16
N LYS A 122 9.91 7.11 16.33
CA LYS A 122 9.31 7.54 17.59
C LYS A 122 8.79 8.99 17.57
N ASP A 123 9.47 9.88 16.86
CA ASP A 123 9.15 11.32 16.85
C ASP A 123 7.93 11.66 15.97
N THR A 124 7.58 10.77 15.02
CA THR A 124 6.54 11.02 14.02
C THR A 124 5.45 9.95 13.98
N ARG A 125 5.59 8.89 14.78
CA ARG A 125 4.60 7.82 14.87
C ARG A 125 3.27 8.33 15.37
N MET A 126 2.20 7.71 14.91
CA MET A 126 0.85 7.95 15.39
C MET A 126 0.48 6.86 16.41
N ASN A 127 0.06 7.27 17.60
CA ASN A 127 -0.47 6.38 18.63
C ASN A 127 -1.94 6.12 18.33
N ILE A 128 -2.32 4.87 18.09
CA ILE A 128 -3.68 4.53 17.67
C ILE A 128 -4.33 3.60 18.68
N ARG A 129 -5.57 3.88 19.02
CA ARG A 129 -6.42 2.98 19.77
C ARG A 129 -7.49 2.40 18.87
N PHE A 130 -7.43 1.09 18.66
CA PHE A 130 -8.43 0.34 17.90
C PHE A 130 -9.45 -0.25 18.88
N ILE A 131 -10.73 0.02 18.64
CA ILE A 131 -11.85 -0.53 19.42
C ILE A 131 -12.63 -1.42 18.46
N VAL A 132 -12.58 -2.73 18.71
CA VAL A 132 -13.17 -3.73 17.82
C VAL A 132 -14.01 -4.74 18.62
N GLU A 133 -15.03 -5.31 17.98
CA GLU A 133 -15.91 -6.30 18.60
C GLU A 133 -15.58 -7.75 18.23
N VAL A 134 -14.67 -7.96 17.29
CA VAL A 134 -14.30 -9.27 16.72
C VAL A 134 -12.85 -9.61 17.03
N ALA A 135 -12.60 -10.79 17.60
CA ALA A 135 -11.26 -11.21 18.02
C ALA A 135 -10.24 -11.20 16.89
N TRP A 136 -10.57 -11.75 15.72
CA TRP A 136 -9.62 -11.80 14.62
C TRP A 136 -9.32 -10.42 13.99
N GLN A 137 -10.20 -9.43 14.18
CA GLN A 137 -9.87 -8.05 13.80
C GLN A 137 -8.80 -7.46 14.73
N ALA A 138 -8.85 -7.78 16.01
CA ALA A 138 -7.77 -7.45 16.95
C ALA A 138 -6.45 -8.16 16.57
N HIS A 139 -6.53 -9.41 16.13
CA HIS A 139 -5.38 -10.17 15.63
C HIS A 139 -4.79 -9.50 14.37
N PHE A 140 -5.62 -9.10 13.42
CA PHE A 140 -5.18 -8.36 12.23
C PHE A 140 -4.41 -7.09 12.61
N VAL A 141 -4.94 -6.29 13.52
CA VAL A 141 -4.28 -5.07 14.03
C VAL A 141 -2.93 -5.43 14.67
N LYS A 142 -2.89 -6.47 15.50
CA LYS A 142 -1.66 -6.93 16.15
C LYS A 142 -0.60 -7.34 15.13
N ASN A 143 -0.98 -7.97 14.03
CA ASN A 143 -0.06 -8.33 12.95
C ASN A 143 0.44 -7.10 12.18
N MET A 144 -0.45 -6.15 11.89
CA MET A 144 -0.17 -5.09 10.91
C MET A 144 0.42 -3.82 11.50
N PHE A 145 0.20 -3.54 12.78
CA PHE A 145 0.70 -2.33 13.43
C PHE A 145 1.86 -2.65 14.38
N ILE A 146 2.68 -1.65 14.65
CA ILE A 146 3.83 -1.81 15.54
C ILE A 146 3.34 -1.93 16.98
N GLN A 147 3.76 -2.99 17.66
CA GLN A 147 3.34 -3.25 19.03
C GLN A 147 4.17 -2.44 20.01
N PRO A 148 3.52 -1.66 20.90
CA PRO A 148 4.20 -0.96 21.98
C PRO A 148 4.85 -1.94 22.96
N SER A 149 5.97 -1.55 23.56
CA SER A 149 6.53 -2.26 24.71
C SER A 149 5.63 -2.07 25.95
N GLU A 150 5.86 -2.89 26.97
CA GLU A 150 5.17 -2.69 28.27
C GLU A 150 5.44 -1.30 28.86
N GLU A 151 6.65 -0.78 28.65
CA GLU A 151 7.01 0.58 29.09
C GLU A 151 6.24 1.65 28.32
N ASP A 152 6.13 1.51 26.97
CA ASP A 152 5.37 2.43 26.13
C ASP A 152 3.87 2.48 26.56
N LEU A 153 3.33 1.34 27.02
CA LEU A 153 1.91 1.25 27.41
C LEU A 153 1.58 1.91 28.74
N LYS A 154 2.58 2.17 29.61
CA LYS A 154 2.34 2.82 30.90
C LYS A 154 1.77 4.22 30.76
N ASP A 155 2.27 4.98 29.79
CA ASP A 155 1.89 6.36 29.54
C ASP A 155 1.28 6.53 28.13
N PHE A 156 0.68 5.47 27.60
CA PHE A 156 0.10 5.51 26.25
C PHE A 156 -1.14 6.41 26.21
N GLU A 157 -1.03 7.48 25.42
CA GLU A 157 -2.16 8.34 25.07
C GLU A 157 -2.38 8.24 23.55
N PRO A 158 -3.59 7.84 23.12
CA PRO A 158 -3.88 7.73 21.69
C PRO A 158 -4.01 9.10 21.04
N ASP A 159 -3.34 9.24 19.88
CA ASP A 159 -3.54 10.37 18.98
C ASP A 159 -4.78 10.17 18.12
N PHE A 160 -5.09 8.92 17.77
CA PHE A 160 -6.14 8.56 16.83
C PHE A 160 -6.97 7.39 17.36
N ILE A 161 -8.29 7.47 17.15
CA ILE A 161 -9.23 6.43 17.60
C ILE A 161 -9.90 5.80 16.39
N VAL A 162 -9.92 4.46 16.33
CA VAL A 162 -10.65 3.69 15.33
C VAL A 162 -11.81 2.95 15.99
N TYR A 163 -13.02 3.29 15.56
CA TYR A 163 -14.28 2.62 15.96
C TYR A 163 -14.64 1.61 14.86
N ASN A 164 -14.42 0.33 15.10
CA ASN A 164 -14.77 -0.70 14.14
C ASN A 164 -16.08 -1.39 14.53
N ALA A 165 -17.18 -0.92 13.95
CA ALA A 165 -18.54 -1.42 14.18
C ALA A 165 -19.02 -2.26 12.99
N SER A 166 -18.29 -3.32 12.65
CA SER A 166 -18.53 -4.16 11.45
C SER A 166 -19.92 -4.75 11.38
N LYS A 167 -20.57 -4.99 12.53
CA LYS A 167 -21.90 -5.61 12.62
C LYS A 167 -23.03 -4.61 12.39
N ALA A 168 -22.76 -3.30 12.48
CA ALA A 168 -23.75 -2.25 12.24
C ALA A 168 -23.96 -2.00 10.74
N LYS A 169 -25.08 -1.35 10.43
CA LYS A 169 -25.42 -0.88 9.08
C LYS A 169 -26.01 0.52 9.13
N VAL A 170 -25.73 1.33 8.12
CA VAL A 170 -26.36 2.63 7.93
C VAL A 170 -27.66 2.43 7.13
N GLU A 171 -28.76 2.08 7.81
CA GLU A 171 -30.01 1.75 7.13
C GLU A 171 -30.60 2.93 6.35
N ASN A 172 -30.48 4.13 6.89
CA ASN A 172 -30.96 5.37 6.27
C ASN A 172 -29.92 6.08 5.40
N TYR A 173 -29.00 5.34 4.80
CA TYR A 173 -27.88 5.89 4.03
C TYR A 173 -28.30 6.85 2.91
N LYS A 174 -29.44 6.59 2.25
CA LYS A 174 -29.96 7.46 1.17
C LYS A 174 -30.31 8.84 1.67
N GLU A 175 -30.95 8.92 2.85
CA GLU A 175 -31.31 10.19 3.49
C GLU A 175 -30.07 11.00 3.89
N LEU A 176 -28.98 10.30 4.24
CA LEU A 176 -27.71 10.90 4.61
C LEU A 176 -26.83 11.23 3.41
N GLY A 177 -27.24 10.91 2.19
CA GLY A 177 -26.45 11.13 0.98
C GLY A 177 -25.26 10.20 0.83
N LEU A 178 -25.28 9.03 1.51
CA LEU A 178 -24.23 8.02 1.41
C LEU A 178 -24.51 7.04 0.27
N ASN A 179 -23.45 6.37 -0.18
CA ASN A 179 -23.51 5.46 -1.33
C ASN A 179 -24.22 4.13 -1.01
N SER A 180 -24.04 3.62 0.22
CA SER A 180 -24.61 2.33 0.65
C SER A 180 -24.75 2.27 2.18
N GLU A 181 -25.22 1.12 2.69
CA GLU A 181 -25.28 0.80 4.12
C GLU A 181 -23.90 0.73 4.79
N THR A 182 -22.83 0.71 3.98
CA THR A 182 -21.44 0.64 4.43
C THR A 182 -20.85 2.04 4.50
N CYS A 183 -20.06 2.30 5.54
CA CYS A 183 -19.43 3.59 5.72
C CYS A 183 -18.05 3.42 6.34
N VAL A 184 -17.04 3.97 5.67
CA VAL A 184 -15.67 4.10 6.18
C VAL A 184 -15.34 5.58 6.17
N ALA A 185 -15.47 6.22 7.32
CA ALA A 185 -15.40 7.66 7.45
C ALA A 185 -14.26 8.11 8.35
N PHE A 186 -13.63 9.21 7.97
CA PHE A 186 -12.50 9.81 8.68
C PHE A 186 -12.85 11.24 9.09
N ASN A 187 -12.58 11.58 10.33
CA ASN A 187 -12.54 12.96 10.80
C ASN A 187 -11.09 13.34 11.09
N ILE A 188 -10.50 14.12 10.20
CA ILE A 188 -9.10 14.53 10.30
C ILE A 188 -8.87 15.46 11.49
N SER A 189 -9.82 16.33 11.79
CA SER A 189 -9.70 17.32 12.86
C SER A 189 -9.81 16.70 14.25
N SER A 190 -10.75 15.76 14.45
CA SER A 190 -10.90 15.04 15.72
C SER A 190 -10.03 13.79 15.81
N LYS A 191 -9.38 13.40 14.71
CA LYS A 191 -8.50 12.22 14.59
C LYS A 191 -9.24 10.92 14.95
N GLU A 192 -10.27 10.66 14.19
CA GLU A 192 -11.13 9.48 14.37
C GLU A 192 -11.46 8.83 13.02
N GLN A 193 -11.60 7.49 13.05
CA GLN A 193 -12.15 6.69 11.96
C GLN A 193 -13.34 5.88 12.47
N VAL A 194 -14.39 5.81 11.65
CA VAL A 194 -15.56 4.95 11.89
C VAL A 194 -15.66 3.95 10.74
N ILE A 195 -15.79 2.67 11.06
CA ILE A 195 -16.00 1.58 10.10
C ILE A 195 -17.32 0.91 10.40
N ILE A 196 -18.23 0.88 9.42
CA ILE A 196 -19.57 0.29 9.55
C ILE A 196 -19.80 -0.67 8.40
N ASN A 197 -20.34 -1.85 8.70
CA ASN A 197 -20.81 -2.87 7.74
C ASN A 197 -19.75 -3.48 6.83
N THR A 198 -18.49 -3.39 7.16
CA THR A 198 -17.43 -4.17 6.52
C THR A 198 -16.53 -4.83 7.54
N TRP A 199 -16.23 -6.10 7.33
CA TRP A 199 -15.37 -6.89 8.21
C TRP A 199 -13.92 -6.92 7.75
N TYR A 200 -13.67 -6.44 6.53
CA TYR A 200 -12.35 -6.49 5.92
C TYR A 200 -11.31 -5.68 6.70
N GLY A 201 -10.28 -6.37 7.21
CA GLY A 201 -9.24 -5.76 8.04
C GLY A 201 -8.45 -4.66 7.36
N GLY A 202 -8.31 -4.74 6.04
CA GLY A 202 -7.60 -3.75 5.24
C GLY A 202 -8.14 -2.33 5.32
N GLU A 203 -9.39 -2.12 5.76
CA GLU A 203 -9.94 -0.78 6.00
C GLU A 203 -9.24 -0.08 7.18
N MET A 204 -8.87 -0.81 8.23
CA MET A 204 -8.07 -0.27 9.33
C MET A 204 -6.63 0.03 8.88
N LYS A 205 -6.00 -0.92 8.19
CA LYS A 205 -4.63 -0.79 7.69
C LYS A 205 -4.49 0.42 6.76
N LYS A 206 -5.25 0.43 5.68
CA LYS A 206 -5.18 1.49 4.66
C LYS A 206 -5.79 2.80 5.14
N GLY A 207 -6.72 2.75 6.07
CA GLY A 207 -7.24 3.94 6.74
C GLY A 207 -6.14 4.71 7.47
N MET A 208 -5.31 4.03 8.23
CA MET A 208 -4.20 4.69 8.95
C MET A 208 -3.09 5.12 7.98
N PHE A 209 -2.84 4.37 6.91
CA PHE A 209 -1.96 4.83 5.84
C PHE A 209 -2.46 6.13 5.19
N SER A 210 -3.74 6.23 4.88
CA SER A 210 -4.34 7.45 4.37
C SER A 210 -4.18 8.63 5.33
N MET A 211 -4.29 8.39 6.63
CA MET A 211 -4.07 9.42 7.64
C MET A 211 -2.60 9.85 7.73
N MET A 212 -1.66 8.92 7.65
CA MET A 212 -0.24 9.26 7.54
C MET A 212 0.04 10.08 6.27
N ASN A 213 -0.60 9.75 5.16
CA ASN A 213 -0.53 10.51 3.91
C ASN A 213 -1.12 11.93 4.00
N TYR A 214 -1.97 12.20 4.98
CA TYR A 214 -2.42 13.55 5.27
C TYR A 214 -1.45 14.31 6.17
N TYR A 215 -1.12 13.73 7.33
CA TYR A 215 -0.38 14.45 8.38
C TYR A 215 1.11 14.62 8.07
N LEU A 216 1.78 13.60 7.53
CA LEU A 216 3.23 13.63 7.36
C LEU A 216 3.72 14.59 6.27
N PRO A 217 3.13 14.64 5.07
CA PRO A 217 3.60 15.60 4.07
C PRO A 217 3.45 17.05 4.51
N LEU A 218 2.44 17.37 5.31
CA LEU A 218 2.26 18.71 5.88
C LEU A 218 3.35 19.08 6.90
N LYS A 219 4.08 18.08 7.41
CA LYS A 219 5.25 18.25 8.30
C LYS A 219 6.59 18.15 7.56
N GLY A 220 6.57 18.09 6.22
CA GLY A 220 7.77 17.94 5.42
C GLY A 220 8.38 16.54 5.43
N ILE A 221 7.58 15.51 5.67
CA ILE A 221 7.99 14.10 5.67
C ILE A 221 7.34 13.42 4.46
N ALA A 222 8.13 12.71 3.65
CA ALA A 222 7.59 11.93 2.55
C ALA A 222 6.83 10.71 3.09
N SER A 223 5.61 10.51 2.60
CA SER A 223 4.77 9.34 2.89
C SER A 223 4.55 8.58 1.59
N MET A 224 4.86 7.28 1.59
CA MET A 224 5.11 6.53 0.35
C MET A 224 4.46 5.15 0.38
N HIS A 225 3.74 4.84 -0.68
CA HIS A 225 3.27 3.47 -0.98
C HIS A 225 4.38 2.74 -1.74
N CYS A 226 5.30 2.17 -1.00
CA CYS A 226 6.49 1.51 -1.54
C CYS A 226 6.97 0.39 -0.62
N SER A 227 7.73 -0.55 -1.17
CA SER A 227 8.59 -1.42 -0.39
C SER A 227 9.98 -0.81 -0.22
N ALA A 228 10.72 -1.25 0.77
CA ALA A 228 12.06 -0.75 1.05
C ALA A 228 12.96 -1.85 1.59
N ASN A 229 14.23 -1.84 1.18
CA ASN A 229 15.26 -2.70 1.70
C ASN A 229 16.60 -1.95 1.83
N THR A 230 17.53 -2.57 2.49
CA THR A 230 18.91 -2.06 2.61
C THR A 230 19.90 -3.22 2.47
N ASP A 231 21.17 -2.92 2.28
CA ASP A 231 22.22 -3.95 2.30
C ASP A 231 22.44 -4.54 3.70
N MET A 232 23.26 -5.57 3.79
CA MET A 232 23.54 -6.24 5.09
C MET A 232 24.22 -5.34 6.12
N ASN A 233 24.83 -4.25 5.69
CA ASN A 233 25.46 -3.26 6.59
C ASN A 233 24.49 -2.13 6.98
N GLY A 234 23.32 -2.05 6.35
CA GLY A 234 22.35 -0.98 6.60
C GLY A 234 22.74 0.38 6.02
N GLU A 235 23.57 0.41 4.97
CA GLU A 235 24.13 1.66 4.41
C GLU A 235 23.56 2.01 3.03
N ASN A 236 23.02 1.05 2.30
CA ASN A 236 22.54 1.22 0.92
C ASN A 236 21.05 0.95 0.83
N THR A 237 20.26 1.92 1.22
CA THR A 237 18.80 1.82 1.21
C THR A 237 18.23 2.08 -0.18
N ALA A 238 17.28 1.24 -0.60
CA ALA A 238 16.53 1.39 -1.83
C ALA A 238 15.02 1.32 -1.55
N ILE A 239 14.24 2.10 -2.28
CA ILE A 239 12.78 2.08 -2.23
C ILE A 239 12.21 1.73 -3.60
N PHE A 240 11.13 0.94 -3.59
CA PHE A 240 10.49 0.38 -4.78
C PHE A 240 9.02 0.76 -4.79
N PHE A 241 8.63 1.55 -5.76
CA PHE A 241 7.23 1.83 -6.05
C PHE A 241 6.75 0.91 -7.18
N GLY A 242 5.49 0.55 -7.15
CA GLY A 242 4.91 -0.25 -8.22
C GLY A 242 3.49 -0.70 -7.88
N LEU A 243 2.67 -0.84 -8.90
CA LEU A 243 1.33 -1.37 -8.79
C LEU A 243 1.36 -2.91 -8.78
N SER A 244 0.21 -3.52 -8.52
CA SER A 244 0.06 -4.99 -8.55
C SER A 244 0.57 -5.56 -9.89
N GLY A 245 1.33 -6.65 -9.82
CA GLY A 245 1.86 -7.35 -10.99
C GLY A 245 3.14 -6.77 -11.59
N THR A 246 3.71 -5.71 -11.02
CA THR A 246 4.96 -5.11 -11.49
C THR A 246 6.22 -5.76 -10.90
N GLY A 247 6.07 -6.62 -9.91
CA GLY A 247 7.17 -7.30 -9.25
C GLY A 247 7.70 -6.62 -7.98
N LYS A 248 6.95 -5.66 -7.42
CA LYS A 248 7.37 -4.90 -6.23
C LYS A 248 7.81 -5.81 -5.08
N THR A 249 6.99 -6.75 -4.66
CA THR A 249 7.31 -7.68 -3.57
C THR A 249 8.49 -8.59 -3.92
N THR A 250 8.45 -9.20 -5.11
CA THR A 250 9.50 -10.13 -5.56
C THR A 250 10.87 -9.46 -5.67
N LEU A 251 10.92 -8.25 -6.23
CA LEU A 251 12.18 -7.55 -6.50
C LEU A 251 12.76 -6.87 -5.25
N SER A 252 11.93 -6.46 -4.30
CA SER A 252 12.38 -5.91 -3.03
C SER A 252 12.81 -6.97 -2.02
N THR A 253 12.36 -8.22 -2.20
CA THR A 253 12.78 -9.38 -1.41
C THR A 253 14.00 -10.00 -2.09
N ASP A 254 15.17 -9.83 -1.47
CA ASP A 254 16.44 -10.33 -1.95
C ASP A 254 17.19 -10.96 -0.78
N PRO A 255 17.65 -12.23 -0.87
CA PRO A 255 18.38 -12.88 0.22
C PRO A 255 19.70 -12.18 0.58
N LYS A 256 20.21 -11.32 -0.29
CA LYS A 256 21.42 -10.51 -0.06
C LYS A 256 21.13 -9.17 0.64
N ARG A 257 19.88 -8.88 0.92
CA ARG A 257 19.46 -7.59 1.48
C ARG A 257 18.53 -7.80 2.68
N LEU A 258 18.38 -6.76 3.50
CA LEU A 258 17.48 -6.74 4.65
C LEU A 258 16.21 -5.95 4.30
N LEU A 259 15.05 -6.57 4.46
CA LEU A 259 13.76 -5.92 4.28
C LEU A 259 13.51 -4.90 5.39
N ILE A 260 13.14 -3.68 5.04
CA ILE A 260 12.62 -2.66 5.98
C ILE A 260 11.12 -2.84 6.11
N GLY A 261 10.43 -2.96 4.99
CA GLY A 261 9.01 -3.25 4.90
C GLY A 261 8.56 -3.47 3.46
N ASP A 262 7.36 -4.01 3.29
CA ASP A 262 6.87 -4.43 1.98
C ASP A 262 5.90 -3.46 1.30
N ASP A 263 5.35 -2.45 2.01
CA ASP A 263 4.22 -1.71 1.45
C ASP A 263 4.15 -0.20 1.79
N GLU A 264 4.43 0.22 3.03
CA GLU A 264 4.16 1.59 3.49
C GLU A 264 5.34 2.16 4.28
N HIS A 265 5.89 3.28 3.83
CA HIS A 265 7.06 3.90 4.44
C HIS A 265 6.96 5.42 4.53
N GLY A 266 7.64 5.98 5.52
CA GLY A 266 7.99 7.38 5.60
C GLY A 266 9.46 7.62 5.30
N TRP A 267 9.78 8.84 4.89
CA TRP A 267 11.14 9.29 4.71
C TRP A 267 11.28 10.69 5.29
N ASP A 268 11.98 10.78 6.42
CA ASP A 268 12.29 12.03 7.10
C ASP A 268 13.78 12.37 6.99
N ASP A 269 14.25 13.34 7.75
CA ASP A 269 15.66 13.76 7.73
C ASP A 269 16.62 12.70 8.29
N ASN A 270 16.11 11.72 9.03
CA ASN A 270 16.91 10.62 9.61
C ASN A 270 16.96 9.38 8.73
N GLY A 271 16.08 9.27 7.74
CA GLY A 271 16.05 8.14 6.82
C GLY A 271 14.66 7.59 6.54
N VAL A 272 14.64 6.36 6.02
CA VAL A 272 13.43 5.63 5.65
C VAL A 272 12.97 4.74 6.79
N PHE A 273 11.68 4.75 7.10
CA PHE A 273 11.11 3.94 8.17
C PHE A 273 9.76 3.34 7.75
N ASN A 274 9.51 2.12 8.22
CA ASN A 274 8.27 1.41 7.99
C ASN A 274 7.13 2.00 8.83
N PHE A 275 5.92 2.08 8.29
CA PHE A 275 4.74 2.43 9.08
C PHE A 275 4.18 1.23 9.83
N GLU A 276 4.47 0.01 9.37
CA GLU A 276 3.81 -1.22 9.79
C GLU A 276 4.71 -2.10 10.66
N GLY A 277 4.07 -2.98 11.43
CA GLY A 277 4.74 -4.04 12.19
C GLY A 277 4.69 -5.41 11.52
N GLY A 278 4.03 -5.52 10.39
CA GLY A 278 3.84 -6.78 9.67
C GLY A 278 3.67 -6.61 8.18
N CYS A 279 3.36 -7.72 7.52
CA CYS A 279 3.14 -7.80 6.08
C CYS A 279 1.74 -8.31 5.78
N TYR A 280 1.17 -7.83 4.67
CA TYR A 280 -0.18 -8.20 4.22
C TYR A 280 -0.13 -8.60 2.74
N ALA A 281 0.04 -9.89 2.49
CA ALA A 281 0.31 -10.42 1.16
C ALA A 281 -0.91 -11.09 0.53
N LYS A 282 -1.03 -11.01 -0.79
CA LYS A 282 -1.95 -11.87 -1.56
C LYS A 282 -1.43 -13.29 -1.57
N VAL A 283 -2.34 -14.26 -1.45
CA VAL A 283 -2.00 -15.67 -1.44
C VAL A 283 -2.75 -16.49 -2.49
N ILE A 284 -3.52 -15.84 -3.36
CA ILE A 284 -4.08 -16.55 -4.52
C ILE A 284 -2.95 -17.09 -5.40
N ASN A 285 -3.05 -18.36 -5.79
CA ASN A 285 -2.03 -19.08 -6.56
C ASN A 285 -0.64 -19.06 -5.91
N LEU A 286 -0.58 -18.99 -4.58
CA LEU A 286 0.70 -18.98 -3.87
C LEU A 286 1.46 -20.29 -4.11
N ASP A 287 2.68 -20.13 -4.62
CA ASP A 287 3.61 -21.23 -4.86
C ASP A 287 4.82 -21.13 -3.93
N LYS A 288 5.06 -22.21 -3.18
CA LYS A 288 6.12 -22.25 -2.16
C LYS A 288 7.55 -22.11 -2.71
N ASP A 289 7.75 -22.50 -3.96
CA ASP A 289 9.07 -22.45 -4.59
C ASP A 289 9.36 -21.08 -5.21
N SER A 290 8.31 -20.41 -5.70
CA SER A 290 8.40 -19.06 -6.28
C SER A 290 8.39 -17.97 -5.22
N GLU A 291 7.63 -18.15 -4.13
CA GLU A 291 7.44 -17.16 -3.06
C GLU A 291 7.66 -17.79 -1.67
N PRO A 292 8.88 -18.32 -1.42
CA PRO A 292 9.17 -19.06 -0.19
C PRO A 292 9.00 -18.24 1.08
N ASP A 293 9.31 -16.95 1.05
CA ASP A 293 9.22 -16.08 2.23
C ASP A 293 7.77 -15.92 2.69
N ILE A 294 6.84 -15.69 1.76
CA ILE A 294 5.42 -15.59 2.07
C ILE A 294 4.90 -16.93 2.57
N TYR A 295 5.21 -18.02 1.85
CA TYR A 295 4.73 -19.36 2.22
C TYR A 295 5.21 -19.75 3.62
N ASN A 296 6.48 -19.56 3.92
CA ASN A 296 7.07 -19.91 5.22
C ASN A 296 6.61 -18.98 6.37
N ALA A 297 6.08 -17.81 6.05
CA ALA A 297 5.49 -16.89 7.03
C ALA A 297 4.07 -17.32 7.44
N ILE A 298 3.42 -18.20 6.67
CA ILE A 298 2.10 -18.75 6.99
C ILE A 298 2.27 -19.88 8.01
N LYS A 299 2.26 -19.50 9.27
CA LYS A 299 2.43 -20.39 10.42
C LYS A 299 1.63 -19.84 11.59
N ARG A 300 1.77 -20.42 12.80
CA ARG A 300 1.11 -19.89 14.00
C ARG A 300 1.36 -18.39 14.10
N ASP A 301 0.31 -17.64 14.47
CA ASP A 301 0.22 -16.19 14.58
C ASP A 301 -0.02 -15.44 13.25
N ALA A 302 0.14 -16.07 12.09
CA ALA A 302 -0.38 -15.54 10.84
C ALA A 302 -1.91 -15.68 10.77
N LEU A 303 -2.55 -14.76 10.06
CA LEU A 303 -4.00 -14.74 9.85
C LEU A 303 -4.30 -14.74 8.35
N LEU A 304 -4.92 -15.83 7.88
CA LEU A 304 -5.42 -15.95 6.51
C LEU A 304 -6.83 -15.36 6.40
N GLU A 305 -7.13 -14.76 5.27
CA GLU A 305 -8.45 -14.19 4.98
C GLU A 305 -9.00 -14.73 3.67
N ASN A 306 -10.21 -15.28 3.73
CA ASN A 306 -11.01 -15.74 2.58
C ASN A 306 -10.37 -16.87 1.76
N VAL A 307 -9.45 -17.62 2.34
CA VAL A 307 -8.82 -18.77 1.69
C VAL A 307 -9.73 -19.97 1.82
N THR A 308 -9.76 -20.82 0.80
CA THR A 308 -10.51 -22.08 0.87
C THR A 308 -9.73 -23.10 1.70
N VAL A 309 -10.38 -23.60 2.75
CA VAL A 309 -9.82 -24.58 3.68
C VAL A 309 -10.85 -25.70 3.88
N ASP A 310 -10.44 -26.95 3.71
CA ASP A 310 -11.33 -28.10 3.92
C ASP A 310 -11.54 -28.43 5.40
N ALA A 311 -12.38 -29.43 5.67
CA ALA A 311 -12.71 -29.83 7.04
C ALA A 311 -11.50 -30.37 7.84
N ASN A 312 -10.43 -30.77 7.17
CA ASN A 312 -9.19 -31.25 7.77
C ASN A 312 -8.13 -30.13 7.93
N GLY A 313 -8.46 -28.92 7.58
CA GLY A 313 -7.55 -27.78 7.65
C GLY A 313 -6.61 -27.63 6.44
N LYS A 314 -6.81 -28.44 5.39
CA LYS A 314 -6.00 -28.34 4.18
C LYS A 314 -6.36 -27.09 3.38
N ILE A 315 -5.34 -26.35 2.98
CA ILE A 315 -5.47 -25.08 2.26
C ILE A 315 -5.43 -25.34 0.75
N ASP A 316 -6.35 -24.69 0.02
CA ASP A 316 -6.31 -24.58 -1.44
C ASP A 316 -6.09 -23.11 -1.84
N PHE A 317 -4.83 -22.77 -2.13
CA PHE A 317 -4.46 -21.41 -2.54
C PHE A 317 -4.91 -21.07 -3.97
N ASP A 318 -5.25 -22.05 -4.79
CA ASP A 318 -5.64 -21.84 -6.19
C ASP A 318 -7.15 -21.56 -6.34
N ASP A 319 -7.92 -21.79 -5.29
CA ASP A 319 -9.36 -21.55 -5.31
C ASP A 319 -9.71 -20.08 -5.08
N GLY A 320 -10.09 -19.40 -6.16
CA GLY A 320 -10.60 -18.03 -6.15
C GLY A 320 -12.12 -17.93 -6.12
N SER A 321 -12.85 -19.00 -5.77
CA SER A 321 -14.33 -19.00 -5.82
C SER A 321 -14.99 -17.99 -4.86
N THR A 322 -14.39 -17.75 -3.71
CA THR A 322 -14.83 -16.69 -2.78
C THR A 322 -14.35 -15.32 -3.24
N THR A 323 -13.07 -15.23 -3.54
CA THR A 323 -12.41 -14.00 -4.05
C THR A 323 -11.02 -14.33 -4.59
N GLU A 324 -10.56 -13.58 -5.57
CA GLU A 324 -9.16 -13.60 -6.00
C GLU A 324 -8.26 -12.77 -5.06
N ASN A 325 -8.85 -12.02 -4.13
CA ASN A 325 -8.14 -11.20 -3.15
C ASN A 325 -7.95 -11.92 -1.81
N THR A 326 -7.58 -13.19 -1.86
CA THR A 326 -7.20 -13.94 -0.65
C THR A 326 -5.91 -13.35 -0.07
N ARG A 327 -5.85 -13.26 1.26
CA ARG A 327 -4.76 -12.57 1.96
C ARG A 327 -4.21 -13.37 3.13
N VAL A 328 -2.99 -13.02 3.51
CA VAL A 328 -2.40 -13.36 4.80
C VAL A 328 -1.79 -12.11 5.43
N SER A 329 -2.02 -11.93 6.72
CA SER A 329 -1.25 -10.98 7.55
C SER A 329 -0.36 -11.76 8.51
N TYR A 330 0.85 -11.26 8.73
CA TYR A 330 1.79 -11.84 9.69
C TYR A 330 2.75 -10.78 10.23
N PRO A 331 3.27 -10.98 11.46
CA PRO A 331 4.33 -10.11 11.98
C PRO A 331 5.54 -10.13 11.05
N ILE A 332 6.19 -9.00 10.84
CA ILE A 332 7.37 -8.92 9.96
C ILE A 332 8.50 -9.85 10.43
N THR A 333 8.51 -10.20 11.71
CA THR A 333 9.47 -11.14 12.31
C THR A 333 9.33 -12.58 11.81
N HIS A 334 8.25 -12.91 11.10
CA HIS A 334 8.13 -14.18 10.37
C HIS A 334 9.08 -14.26 9.17
N ILE A 335 9.60 -13.12 8.70
CA ILE A 335 10.62 -13.03 7.65
C ILE A 335 12.00 -13.00 8.31
N ASN A 336 12.94 -13.77 7.78
CA ASN A 336 14.28 -13.90 8.37
C ASN A 336 15.17 -12.69 8.09
N ASN A 337 15.22 -12.23 6.83
CA ASN A 337 16.10 -11.16 6.38
C ASN A 337 15.43 -9.79 6.52
N ILE A 338 15.29 -9.31 7.75
CA ILE A 338 14.70 -8.01 8.07
C ILE A 338 15.67 -7.14 8.86
N VAL A 339 15.48 -5.82 8.77
CA VAL A 339 16.19 -4.86 9.63
C VAL A 339 15.70 -5.01 11.07
N ARG A 340 16.63 -5.10 12.01
CA ARG A 340 16.34 -5.23 13.45
C ARG A 340 17.19 -4.21 14.24
N PRO A 341 16.75 -3.76 15.43
CA PRO A 341 15.47 -4.08 16.11
C PRO A 341 14.28 -3.27 15.61
N VAL A 342 14.52 -2.14 14.93
CA VAL A 342 13.47 -1.23 14.42
C VAL A 342 13.53 -1.21 12.90
N SER A 343 12.38 -1.30 12.25
CA SER A 343 12.23 -1.28 10.78
C SER A 343 12.53 0.12 10.21
N SER A 344 13.79 0.51 10.24
CA SER A 344 14.27 1.78 9.68
C SER A 344 15.71 1.64 9.16
N ALA A 345 16.09 2.52 8.25
CA ALA A 345 17.43 2.58 7.67
C ALA A 345 17.76 4.02 7.27
N PRO A 346 19.04 4.35 6.99
CA PRO A 346 19.41 5.66 6.47
C PRO A 346 18.64 6.05 5.21
N ALA A 347 18.75 7.31 4.81
CA ALA A 347 18.12 7.86 3.62
C ALA A 347 18.37 6.97 2.39
N ALA A 348 17.36 6.84 1.54
CA ALA A 348 17.48 6.07 0.30
C ALA A 348 18.55 6.66 -0.63
N LYS A 349 19.29 5.78 -1.28
CA LYS A 349 20.25 6.11 -2.35
C LYS A 349 19.67 5.83 -3.74
N SER A 350 18.72 4.91 -3.82
CA SER A 350 18.06 4.54 -5.07
C SER A 350 16.55 4.54 -4.89
N VAL A 351 15.87 5.18 -5.84
CA VAL A 351 14.40 5.20 -5.96
C VAL A 351 14.03 4.50 -7.26
N ILE A 352 13.27 3.43 -7.16
CA ILE A 352 12.96 2.56 -8.30
C ILE A 352 11.44 2.56 -8.51
N PHE A 353 11.02 3.02 -9.70
CA PHE A 353 9.64 2.93 -10.17
C PHE A 353 9.50 1.68 -11.04
N LEU A 354 8.72 0.71 -10.58
CA LEU A 354 8.43 -0.50 -11.33
C LEU A 354 7.16 -0.29 -12.17
N SER A 355 7.25 -0.65 -13.43
CA SER A 355 6.14 -0.61 -14.38
C SER A 355 6.14 -1.89 -15.20
N ALA A 356 4.98 -2.47 -15.44
CA ALA A 356 4.83 -3.57 -16.39
C ALA A 356 4.16 -3.03 -17.64
N ASP A 357 4.96 -2.64 -18.64
CA ASP A 357 4.45 -2.08 -19.89
C ASP A 357 3.98 -3.19 -20.83
N ALA A 358 2.70 -3.22 -21.14
CA ALA A 358 2.11 -4.16 -22.11
C ALA A 358 2.11 -3.63 -23.55
N PHE A 359 2.56 -2.39 -23.79
CA PHE A 359 2.64 -1.79 -25.12
C PHE A 359 3.96 -2.11 -25.84
N GLY A 360 4.96 -2.58 -25.10
CA GLY A 360 6.27 -2.91 -25.66
C GLY A 360 7.13 -1.68 -25.99
N VAL A 361 6.93 -0.57 -25.31
CA VAL A 361 7.52 0.74 -25.63
C VAL A 361 8.64 1.12 -24.67
N LEU A 362 8.42 0.94 -23.37
CA LEU A 362 9.34 1.46 -22.36
C LEU A 362 10.65 0.64 -22.32
N PRO A 363 11.80 1.30 -22.21
CA PRO A 363 13.07 0.60 -21.97
C PRO A 363 13.03 -0.23 -20.69
N PRO A 364 13.78 -1.33 -20.59
CA PRO A 364 13.92 -2.10 -19.35
C PRO A 364 14.39 -1.26 -18.17
N VAL A 365 15.20 -0.22 -18.43
CA VAL A 365 15.60 0.76 -17.41
C VAL A 365 15.82 2.12 -18.06
N SER A 366 15.40 3.16 -17.35
CA SER A 366 15.61 4.56 -17.71
C SER A 366 16.11 5.33 -16.50
N VAL A 367 17.10 6.18 -16.66
CA VAL A 367 17.60 7.09 -15.63
C VAL A 367 16.79 8.38 -15.71
N LEU A 368 16.18 8.80 -14.62
CA LEU A 368 15.26 9.93 -14.58
C LEU A 368 15.94 11.20 -14.06
N THR A 369 15.64 12.34 -14.68
CA THR A 369 15.94 13.66 -14.10
C THR A 369 15.03 13.92 -12.90
N PRO A 370 15.32 14.91 -12.01
CA PRO A 370 14.41 15.27 -10.93
C PRO A 370 13.00 15.61 -11.40
N GLU A 371 12.86 16.32 -12.51
CA GLU A 371 11.55 16.69 -13.08
C GLU A 371 10.83 15.47 -13.68
N GLN A 372 11.55 14.60 -14.38
CA GLN A 372 10.99 13.32 -14.86
C GLN A 372 10.59 12.43 -13.68
N THR A 373 11.36 12.42 -12.61
CA THR A 373 11.01 11.67 -11.40
C THR A 373 9.63 12.09 -10.89
N GLN A 374 9.36 13.38 -10.76
CA GLN A 374 8.03 13.85 -10.35
C GLN A 374 6.94 13.52 -11.37
N TYR A 375 7.20 13.74 -12.66
CA TYR A 375 6.21 13.46 -13.71
C TYR A 375 5.77 12.00 -13.72
N TYR A 376 6.72 11.07 -13.72
CA TYR A 376 6.42 9.63 -13.77
C TYR A 376 5.95 9.06 -12.44
N PHE A 377 6.33 9.67 -11.33
CA PHE A 377 5.76 9.39 -10.02
C PHE A 377 4.27 9.75 -9.96
N LEU A 378 3.91 10.94 -10.40
CA LEU A 378 2.51 11.37 -10.47
C LEU A 378 1.70 10.50 -11.45
N SER A 379 2.31 10.05 -12.52
CA SER A 379 1.65 9.16 -13.49
C SER A 379 1.33 7.78 -12.90
N GLY A 380 2.30 7.16 -12.21
CA GLY A 380 2.11 5.85 -11.57
C GLY A 380 1.63 4.78 -12.55
N PHE A 381 2.35 4.63 -13.65
CA PHE A 381 1.93 3.82 -14.80
C PHE A 381 2.24 2.34 -14.64
N THR A 382 1.27 1.52 -15.04
CA THR A 382 1.45 0.13 -15.47
C THR A 382 0.43 -0.19 -16.56
N ALA A 383 0.55 -1.34 -17.22
CA ALA A 383 -0.44 -1.78 -18.19
C ALA A 383 -0.73 -3.27 -18.05
N LYS A 384 -1.93 -3.67 -18.42
CA LYS A 384 -2.37 -5.06 -18.47
C LYS A 384 -2.33 -5.56 -19.90
N LEU A 385 -1.82 -6.77 -20.10
CA LEU A 385 -1.83 -7.43 -21.40
C LEU A 385 -3.24 -7.91 -21.73
N ALA A 386 -3.58 -7.91 -23.03
CA ALA A 386 -4.83 -8.50 -23.51
C ALA A 386 -4.97 -9.96 -23.05
N GLY A 387 -6.16 -10.32 -22.58
CA GLY A 387 -6.48 -11.68 -22.12
C GLY A 387 -6.00 -12.05 -20.71
N THR A 388 -5.35 -11.14 -19.98
CA THR A 388 -4.88 -11.40 -18.60
C THR A 388 -5.98 -11.29 -17.55
N GLU A 389 -7.03 -10.54 -17.87
CA GLU A 389 -8.23 -10.39 -17.02
C GLU A 389 -9.48 -10.41 -17.88
N ARG A 390 -10.61 -10.78 -17.29
CA ARG A 390 -11.91 -10.80 -17.98
C ARG A 390 -12.25 -9.39 -18.49
N GLY A 391 -12.48 -9.28 -19.80
CA GLY A 391 -12.84 -8.02 -20.46
C GLY A 391 -11.65 -7.21 -20.97
N ILE A 392 -10.42 -7.65 -20.74
CA ILE A 392 -9.22 -7.02 -21.31
C ILE A 392 -8.91 -7.64 -22.67
N THR A 393 -9.24 -6.92 -23.74
CA THR A 393 -9.08 -7.38 -25.14
C THR A 393 -7.89 -6.75 -25.86
N GLU A 394 -7.34 -5.69 -25.29
CA GLU A 394 -6.16 -4.97 -25.80
C GLU A 394 -5.29 -4.49 -24.63
N PRO A 395 -4.03 -4.10 -24.86
CA PRO A 395 -3.21 -3.51 -23.80
C PRO A 395 -3.92 -2.31 -23.17
N THR A 396 -4.14 -2.38 -21.86
CA THR A 396 -4.90 -1.37 -21.12
C THR A 396 -4.02 -0.69 -20.08
N PRO A 397 -3.81 0.64 -20.18
CA PRO A 397 -3.00 1.36 -19.21
C PRO A 397 -3.77 1.56 -17.91
N THR A 398 -3.02 1.54 -16.82
CA THR A 398 -3.48 1.97 -15.49
C THR A 398 -2.56 3.08 -15.01
N PHE A 399 -3.15 4.20 -14.64
CA PHE A 399 -2.44 5.33 -14.04
C PHE A 399 -2.96 5.53 -12.62
N SER A 400 -2.08 5.40 -11.64
CA SER A 400 -2.40 5.60 -10.24
C SER A 400 -1.40 6.58 -9.63
N ALA A 401 -1.83 7.80 -9.34
CA ALA A 401 -0.96 8.86 -8.83
C ALA A 401 -0.10 8.36 -7.68
N CYS A 402 1.20 8.61 -7.77
CA CYS A 402 2.19 8.23 -6.76
C CYS A 402 2.18 6.73 -6.42
N PHE A 403 1.72 5.89 -7.35
CA PHE A 403 1.52 4.44 -7.17
C PHE A 403 0.55 4.06 -6.05
N GLY A 404 -0.31 4.98 -5.63
CA GLY A 404 -1.23 4.76 -4.52
C GLY A 404 -2.37 5.77 -4.45
N GLN A 405 -2.96 6.14 -5.58
CA GLN A 405 -3.97 7.20 -5.68
C GLN A 405 -5.12 7.04 -4.67
N ALA A 406 -5.57 5.82 -4.43
CA ALA A 406 -6.67 5.53 -3.50
C ALA A 406 -6.40 5.97 -2.05
N PHE A 407 -5.16 6.23 -1.69
CA PHE A 407 -4.72 6.56 -0.33
C PHE A 407 -4.23 8.00 -0.19
N LEU A 408 -4.25 8.79 -1.26
CA LEU A 408 -3.78 10.18 -1.25
C LEU A 408 -4.87 11.12 -0.77
N GLU A 409 -4.60 11.81 0.32
CA GLU A 409 -5.52 12.77 0.92
C GLU A 409 -5.23 14.21 0.45
N LEU A 410 -3.98 14.48 0.02
CA LEU A 410 -3.54 15.77 -0.51
C LEU A 410 -3.39 15.70 -2.02
N HIS A 411 -3.26 16.86 -2.67
CA HIS A 411 -2.98 16.90 -4.11
C HIS A 411 -1.71 16.11 -4.42
N PRO A 412 -1.67 15.28 -5.49
CA PRO A 412 -0.53 14.42 -5.80
C PRO A 412 0.82 15.14 -5.93
N THR A 413 0.84 16.38 -6.38
CA THR A 413 2.07 17.18 -6.47
C THR A 413 2.77 17.35 -5.12
N LYS A 414 2.04 17.35 -4.01
CA LYS A 414 2.63 17.45 -2.67
C LYS A 414 3.53 16.26 -2.34
N TYR A 415 3.11 15.07 -2.72
CA TYR A 415 3.91 13.84 -2.52
C TYR A 415 5.15 13.81 -3.39
N GLY A 416 5.03 14.24 -4.65
CA GLY A 416 6.16 14.36 -5.57
C GLY A 416 7.21 15.37 -5.09
N GLU A 417 6.77 16.52 -4.61
CA GLU A 417 7.64 17.56 -4.04
C GLU A 417 8.42 17.05 -2.83
N GLU A 418 7.74 16.37 -1.89
CA GLU A 418 8.40 15.84 -0.69
C GLU A 418 9.39 14.72 -1.01
N LEU A 419 9.06 13.84 -1.97
CA LEU A 419 9.97 12.79 -2.42
C LEU A 419 11.26 13.39 -3.01
N VAL A 420 11.13 14.36 -3.92
CA VAL A 420 12.29 14.97 -4.57
C VAL A 420 13.14 15.79 -3.61
N LYS A 421 12.54 16.47 -2.63
CA LYS A 421 13.29 17.15 -1.56
C LYS A 421 14.17 16.18 -0.77
N LYS A 422 13.64 15.02 -0.42
CA LYS A 422 14.41 13.97 0.29
C LYS A 422 15.51 13.40 -0.60
N MET A 423 15.22 13.19 -1.88
CA MET A 423 16.21 12.71 -2.85
C MET A 423 17.36 13.70 -3.04
N GLU A 424 17.06 14.98 -3.19
CA GLU A 424 18.09 16.03 -3.30
C GLU A 424 18.99 16.09 -2.07
N ALA A 425 18.39 16.01 -0.87
CA ALA A 425 19.14 16.04 0.39
C ALA A 425 20.07 14.82 0.56
N SER A 426 19.68 13.65 0.03
CA SER A 426 20.48 12.40 0.17
C SER A 426 21.36 12.11 -1.05
N GLY A 427 21.20 12.84 -2.15
CA GLY A 427 21.84 12.53 -3.43
C GLY A 427 21.25 11.30 -4.13
N ALA A 428 20.06 10.86 -3.76
CA ALA A 428 19.38 9.72 -4.36
C ALA A 428 19.06 9.96 -5.83
N LYS A 429 19.09 8.88 -6.61
CA LYS A 429 18.71 8.87 -8.02
C LYS A 429 17.48 8.01 -8.23
N ALA A 430 16.68 8.36 -9.24
CA ALA A 430 15.49 7.64 -9.61
C ALA A 430 15.65 6.92 -10.95
N TYR A 431 15.04 5.74 -11.04
CA TYR A 431 15.06 4.87 -12.20
C TYR A 431 13.65 4.35 -12.47
N LEU A 432 13.26 4.34 -13.76
CA LEU A 432 12.04 3.66 -14.20
C LEU A 432 12.45 2.29 -14.76
N VAL A 433 11.99 1.23 -14.12
CA VAL A 433 12.30 -0.15 -14.49
C VAL A 433 11.05 -0.82 -15.06
N ASN A 434 11.12 -1.21 -16.32
CA ASN A 434 10.05 -1.93 -16.99
C ASN A 434 10.21 -3.43 -16.81
N THR A 435 9.28 -4.06 -16.09
CA THR A 435 9.20 -5.51 -15.89
C THR A 435 8.19 -6.18 -16.84
N GLY A 436 7.67 -5.44 -17.79
CA GLY A 436 6.66 -5.88 -18.75
C GLY A 436 7.21 -6.52 -20.01
N TRP A 437 6.62 -6.17 -21.14
CA TRP A 437 6.88 -6.76 -22.44
C TRP A 437 7.70 -5.83 -23.35
N ASN A 438 8.32 -6.39 -24.36
CA ASN A 438 9.00 -5.66 -25.42
C ASN A 438 8.52 -6.11 -26.82
N GLY A 439 9.20 -5.68 -27.88
CA GLY A 439 8.81 -5.98 -29.25
C GLY A 439 8.85 -7.46 -29.63
N THR A 440 9.46 -8.32 -28.84
CA THR A 440 9.43 -9.79 -29.06
C THR A 440 8.07 -10.41 -28.69
N GLY A 441 7.18 -9.65 -28.06
CA GLY A 441 5.92 -10.18 -27.51
C GLY A 441 6.10 -11.02 -26.26
N LYS A 442 7.32 -11.08 -25.72
CA LYS A 442 7.64 -11.80 -24.47
C LYS A 442 7.91 -10.81 -23.35
N ARG A 443 7.63 -11.22 -22.13
CA ARG A 443 7.96 -10.47 -20.94
C ARG A 443 9.49 -10.45 -20.75
N ILE A 444 10.02 -9.30 -20.31
CA ILE A 444 11.44 -9.16 -19.95
C ILE A 444 11.75 -10.19 -18.86
N SER A 445 12.85 -10.91 -19.03
CA SER A 445 13.20 -12.02 -18.14
C SER A 445 13.47 -11.51 -16.72
N ILE A 446 13.14 -12.32 -15.73
CA ILE A 446 13.45 -12.00 -14.32
C ILE A 446 14.97 -11.90 -14.10
N LYS A 447 15.76 -12.67 -14.88
CA LYS A 447 17.21 -12.62 -14.84
C LYS A 447 17.74 -11.24 -15.27
N ASP A 448 17.22 -10.70 -16.39
CA ASP A 448 17.62 -9.38 -16.88
C ASP A 448 17.15 -8.28 -15.91
N THR A 449 15.93 -8.39 -15.40
CA THR A 449 15.41 -7.46 -14.39
C THR A 449 16.26 -7.47 -13.12
N ARG A 450 16.63 -8.64 -12.61
CA ARG A 450 17.55 -8.75 -11.46
C ARG A 450 18.92 -8.15 -11.75
N GLY A 451 19.46 -8.37 -12.96
CA GLY A 451 20.72 -7.75 -13.39
C GLY A 451 20.64 -6.22 -13.41
N ILE A 452 19.53 -5.68 -13.87
CA ILE A 452 19.26 -4.22 -13.85
C ILE A 452 19.20 -3.68 -12.42
N ILE A 453 18.46 -4.33 -11.54
CA ILE A 453 18.38 -3.94 -10.12
C ILE A 453 19.77 -4.00 -9.46
N ASP A 454 20.53 -5.07 -9.71
CA ASP A 454 21.90 -5.18 -9.19
C ASP A 454 22.81 -4.05 -9.69
N ALA A 455 22.70 -3.67 -10.96
CA ALA A 455 23.46 -2.54 -11.55
C ALA A 455 23.06 -1.18 -10.93
N ILE A 456 21.78 -1.00 -10.59
CA ILE A 456 21.32 0.19 -9.88
C ILE A 456 21.91 0.22 -8.47
N LEU A 457 21.79 -0.86 -7.73
CA LEU A 457 22.20 -0.94 -6.32
C LEU A 457 23.72 -0.87 -6.14
N SER A 458 24.50 -1.42 -7.09
CA SER A 458 25.96 -1.34 -7.07
C SER A 458 26.51 0.01 -7.54
N GLY A 459 25.69 0.82 -8.21
CA GLY A 459 26.09 2.05 -8.87
C GLY A 459 26.74 1.85 -10.25
N ASP A 460 26.77 0.64 -10.78
CA ASP A 460 27.33 0.38 -12.12
C ASP A 460 26.55 1.09 -13.22
N ILE A 461 25.26 1.28 -13.05
CA ILE A 461 24.44 2.04 -14.01
C ILE A 461 24.92 3.48 -14.18
N ASP A 462 25.47 4.09 -13.13
CA ASP A 462 25.95 5.48 -13.16
C ASP A 462 27.27 5.63 -13.93
N LYS A 463 27.97 4.53 -14.16
CA LYS A 463 29.22 4.47 -14.96
C LYS A 463 28.97 4.16 -16.42
N ALA A 464 27.77 3.71 -16.76
CA ALA A 464 27.40 3.36 -18.11
C ALA A 464 27.22 4.59 -19.00
N SER A 465 27.61 4.47 -20.26
CA SER A 465 27.23 5.46 -21.28
C SER A 465 25.73 5.37 -21.52
N THR A 466 25.09 6.51 -21.76
CA THR A 466 23.67 6.59 -22.03
C THR A 466 23.37 7.18 -23.40
N LYS A 467 22.17 6.91 -23.88
CA LYS A 467 21.56 7.59 -25.03
C LYS A 467 20.12 7.94 -24.73
N LYS A 468 19.60 8.97 -25.39
CA LYS A 468 18.18 9.36 -25.29
C LYS A 468 17.33 8.58 -26.28
N ILE A 469 16.15 8.14 -25.84
CA ILE A 469 15.15 7.57 -26.73
C ILE A 469 14.15 8.64 -27.18
N PRO A 470 13.56 8.48 -28.39
CA PRO A 470 12.56 9.43 -28.90
C PRO A 470 11.31 9.51 -28.01
N TYR A 471 10.60 10.62 -28.09
CA TYR A 471 9.33 10.96 -27.43
C TYR A 471 9.41 11.10 -25.91
N PHE A 472 9.96 10.12 -25.20
CA PHE A 472 10.06 10.12 -23.73
C PHE A 472 11.32 10.86 -23.25
N ASN A 473 12.34 10.98 -24.09
CA ASN A 473 13.63 11.60 -23.75
C ASN A 473 14.32 10.98 -22.54
N PHE A 474 14.07 9.70 -22.29
CA PHE A 474 14.74 8.96 -21.23
C PHE A 474 16.20 8.72 -21.56
N GLU A 475 17.07 8.92 -20.57
CA GLU A 475 18.45 8.45 -20.62
C GLU A 475 18.49 6.94 -20.38
N VAL A 476 18.95 6.20 -21.36
CA VAL A 476 18.98 4.73 -21.34
C VAL A 476 20.43 4.25 -21.40
N PRO A 477 20.86 3.37 -20.50
CA PRO A 477 22.22 2.83 -20.56
C PRO A 477 22.41 2.00 -21.84
N THR A 478 23.58 2.11 -22.43
CA THR A 478 23.93 1.37 -23.66
C THR A 478 24.44 -0.04 -23.36
N GLU A 479 24.93 -0.27 -22.15
CA GLU A 479 25.44 -1.55 -21.67
C GLU A 479 25.35 -1.63 -20.16
N LEU A 480 24.97 -2.80 -19.62
CA LEU A 480 24.99 -3.09 -18.18
C LEU A 480 25.54 -4.49 -17.92
N PRO A 481 26.32 -4.69 -16.83
CA PRO A 481 26.82 -6.01 -16.47
C PRO A 481 25.68 -7.02 -16.25
N GLY A 482 25.79 -8.19 -16.85
CA GLY A 482 24.85 -9.29 -16.65
C GLY A 482 23.47 -9.11 -17.31
N VAL A 483 23.29 -8.08 -18.12
CA VAL A 483 22.05 -7.79 -18.83
C VAL A 483 22.28 -7.91 -20.34
N ASP A 484 21.32 -8.50 -21.06
CA ASP A 484 21.36 -8.56 -22.53
C ASP A 484 21.33 -7.13 -23.10
N THR A 485 22.42 -6.72 -23.73
CA THR A 485 22.58 -5.38 -24.31
C THR A 485 21.51 -5.07 -25.36
N ASN A 486 21.04 -6.08 -26.10
CA ASN A 486 20.06 -5.89 -27.16
C ASN A 486 18.70 -5.39 -26.66
N ILE A 487 18.30 -5.73 -25.43
CA ILE A 487 17.00 -5.32 -24.88
C ILE A 487 16.99 -3.90 -24.32
N LEU A 488 18.15 -3.31 -24.03
CA LEU A 488 18.25 -2.00 -23.37
C LEU A 488 17.64 -0.87 -24.20
N ASP A 489 17.74 -0.94 -25.53
CA ASP A 489 16.98 -0.10 -26.43
C ASP A 489 15.79 -0.91 -26.98
N PRO A 490 14.55 -0.57 -26.60
CA PRO A 490 13.39 -1.37 -26.98
C PRO A 490 13.17 -1.46 -28.48
N ARG A 491 13.67 -0.51 -29.27
CA ARG A 491 13.61 -0.52 -30.73
C ARG A 491 14.32 -1.73 -31.35
N ASN A 492 15.37 -2.22 -30.69
CA ASN A 492 16.14 -3.39 -31.15
C ASN A 492 15.37 -4.71 -30.98
N THR A 493 14.28 -4.73 -30.23
CA THR A 493 13.45 -5.92 -30.02
C THR A 493 12.38 -6.10 -31.10
N TYR A 494 12.19 -5.11 -31.96
CA TYR A 494 11.25 -5.14 -33.07
C TYR A 494 11.91 -5.57 -34.34
N ALA A 495 11.20 -6.32 -35.20
CA ALA A 495 11.65 -6.64 -36.56
C ALA A 495 11.66 -5.38 -37.43
N ASP A 496 10.71 -4.47 -37.22
CA ASP A 496 10.62 -3.16 -37.86
C ASP A 496 10.50 -2.07 -36.78
N ALA A 497 11.51 -1.22 -36.69
CA ALA A 497 11.55 -0.13 -35.72
C ALA A 497 10.39 0.89 -35.85
N SER A 498 9.75 0.96 -37.02
CA SER A 498 8.57 1.82 -37.22
C SER A 498 7.36 1.36 -36.44
N GLU A 499 7.26 0.07 -36.09
CA GLU A 499 6.21 -0.45 -35.19
C GLU A 499 6.39 0.10 -33.78
N TRP A 500 7.62 0.14 -33.28
CA TRP A 500 7.91 0.76 -31.98
C TRP A 500 7.51 2.23 -31.99
N GLU A 501 7.87 2.96 -33.06
CA GLU A 501 7.57 4.39 -33.16
C GLU A 501 6.06 4.68 -33.08
N THR A 502 5.25 3.90 -33.78
CA THR A 502 3.79 4.02 -33.75
C THR A 502 3.23 3.78 -32.35
N LYS A 503 3.69 2.72 -31.68
CA LYS A 503 3.27 2.39 -30.31
C LYS A 503 3.78 3.41 -29.30
N ALA A 504 4.99 3.93 -29.50
CA ALA A 504 5.58 4.94 -28.63
C ALA A 504 4.80 6.27 -28.67
N LYS A 505 4.38 6.71 -29.85
CA LYS A 505 3.53 7.89 -30.01
C LYS A 505 2.18 7.70 -29.31
N ASP A 506 1.54 6.53 -29.46
CA ASP A 506 0.29 6.22 -28.79
C ASP A 506 0.42 6.26 -27.27
N LEU A 507 1.41 5.54 -26.72
CA LEU A 507 1.65 5.53 -25.27
C LEU A 507 2.01 6.91 -24.73
N ALA A 508 2.87 7.65 -25.44
CA ALA A 508 3.23 9.02 -25.07
C ALA A 508 1.99 9.92 -24.99
N GLY A 509 1.08 9.82 -25.97
CA GLY A 509 -0.19 10.55 -25.95
C GLY A 509 -1.08 10.20 -24.75
N ARG A 510 -1.09 8.94 -24.34
CA ARG A 510 -1.83 8.48 -23.14
C ARG A 510 -1.26 9.07 -21.85
N PHE A 511 0.07 9.13 -21.73
CA PHE A 511 0.72 9.83 -20.60
C PHE A 511 0.34 11.31 -20.54
N VAL A 512 0.45 12.01 -21.67
CA VAL A 512 0.11 13.44 -21.75
C VAL A 512 -1.34 13.67 -21.37
N LYS A 513 -2.27 12.88 -21.91
CA LYS A 513 -3.69 12.96 -21.56
C LYS A 513 -3.94 12.73 -20.07
N ASN A 514 -3.31 11.71 -19.49
CA ASN A 514 -3.44 11.44 -18.06
C ASN A 514 -2.91 12.58 -17.20
N PHE A 515 -1.75 13.16 -17.59
CA PHE A 515 -1.11 14.20 -16.78
C PHE A 515 -1.91 15.52 -16.72
N ASN A 516 -2.79 15.77 -17.68
CA ASN A 516 -3.62 16.98 -17.70
C ASN A 516 -4.41 17.19 -16.40
N LYS A 517 -4.78 16.12 -15.72
CA LYS A 517 -5.50 16.22 -14.42
C LYS A 517 -4.68 16.83 -13.29
N TYR A 518 -3.36 16.96 -13.44
CA TYR A 518 -2.46 17.57 -12.44
C TYR A 518 -2.06 19.01 -12.77
N THR A 519 -2.51 19.54 -13.90
CA THR A 519 -2.12 20.90 -14.36
C THR A 519 -3.01 22.00 -13.78
N GLY A 520 -3.86 21.68 -12.82
CA GLY A 520 -4.72 22.64 -12.14
C GLY A 520 -3.97 23.59 -11.17
N ASN A 521 -2.74 23.27 -10.81
CA ASN A 521 -1.86 24.11 -10.00
C ASN A 521 -0.52 24.39 -10.71
N ASP A 522 0.25 25.34 -10.18
CA ASP A 522 1.52 25.75 -10.79
C ASP A 522 2.59 24.66 -10.73
N ALA A 523 2.60 23.86 -9.66
CA ALA A 523 3.53 22.74 -9.52
C ALA A 523 3.33 21.69 -10.63
N GLY A 524 2.09 21.32 -10.92
CA GLY A 524 1.77 20.40 -12.01
C GLY A 524 2.08 20.97 -13.39
N LYS A 525 1.76 22.25 -13.63
CA LYS A 525 2.09 22.94 -14.89
C LYS A 525 3.59 22.95 -15.16
N ALA A 526 4.41 23.18 -14.14
CA ALA A 526 5.87 23.22 -14.27
C ALA A 526 6.49 21.88 -14.70
N LEU A 527 5.79 20.77 -14.51
CA LEU A 527 6.28 19.42 -14.84
C LEU A 527 5.91 18.96 -16.25
N VAL A 528 5.02 19.65 -16.95
CA VAL A 528 4.53 19.21 -18.29
C VAL A 528 5.67 18.99 -19.27
N ALA A 529 6.69 19.84 -19.27
CA ALA A 529 7.84 19.73 -20.16
C ALA A 529 8.74 18.50 -19.88
N ALA A 530 8.64 17.90 -18.70
CA ALA A 530 9.37 16.69 -18.33
C ALA A 530 8.72 15.40 -18.85
N GLY A 531 7.45 15.48 -19.26
CA GLY A 531 6.72 14.38 -19.86
C GLY A 531 7.07 14.12 -21.32
N PRO A 532 6.40 13.13 -21.93
CA PRO A 532 6.61 12.84 -23.35
C PRO A 532 6.29 14.02 -24.25
N GLN A 533 7.05 14.13 -25.33
CA GLN A 533 6.85 15.13 -26.39
C GLN A 533 6.33 14.40 -27.64
N VAL A 534 5.12 14.72 -28.07
CA VAL A 534 4.44 14.07 -29.21
C VAL A 534 4.15 15.09 -30.29
#